data_3b879bd731fd4eb8b7f77007c8ccb2c6
#
_entry.id   3b879bd731fd4eb8b7f77007c8ccb2c6
#
_cell.length_a   1.000
_cell.length_b   1.000
_cell.length_c   1.000
_cell.angle_alpha   90.00
_cell.angle_beta   90.00
_cell.angle_gamma   90.00
#
_symmetry.space_group_name_H-M   'P 1'
#
loop_
_entity.id
_entity.type
_entity.pdbx_description
1 polymer ?
#
loop_
_entity_poly.entity_id
_entity_poly.type
_entity_poly.pdbx_seq_one_letter_code
_entity_poly.pdbx_strand_id
1 'polypeptide(L)'
;FVEVKKPNNHGGIVAESKRMNQERFPNKKFRSFINITQLMIFSNNMEYDSMGGIDPIQGAFYCTAARENAPFNCFREENPSNLPVAPYHANYPYKEINQEEEKQILADFNCQVIHHTPEYQTNLGINTPTNRILTSMCSPERLLFIIKYGIAYVKMEKEVDGKIESTDQKHIMRYQQMFAALAIRQQL
;
A
#
# COMPACT_ATOMS: atom_id res chain seq x y z
N PHE A 1 -5.86 -3.48 4.37
CA PHE A 1 -6.42 -3.84 3.07
C PHE A 1 -5.32 -3.84 2.02
N VAL A 2 -5.26 -4.87 1.18
CA VAL A 2 -4.30 -4.97 0.07
C VAL A 2 -5.06 -5.31 -1.20
N GLU A 3 -4.78 -4.60 -2.27
CA GLU A 3 -5.30 -4.89 -3.60
C GLU A 3 -4.17 -4.90 -4.63
N VAL A 4 -4.00 -6.04 -5.31
CA VAL A 4 -3.02 -6.21 -6.37
C VAL A 4 -3.74 -6.33 -7.70
N LYS A 5 -3.30 -5.53 -8.66
CA LYS A 5 -3.81 -5.53 -10.03
C LYS A 5 -2.84 -6.25 -10.97
N LYS A 6 -3.34 -6.72 -12.09
CA LYS A 6 -2.49 -7.28 -13.14
C LYS A 6 -1.52 -6.23 -13.68
N PRO A 7 -0.27 -6.58 -13.97
CA PRO A 7 0.75 -5.62 -14.38
C PRO A 7 0.38 -4.84 -15.65
N ASN A 8 -0.20 -5.46 -16.62
CA ASN A 8 -0.53 -4.84 -17.92
C ASN A 8 -1.97 -4.32 -18.01
N ASN A 9 -2.58 -3.94 -16.89
CA ASN A 9 -3.89 -3.33 -16.91
C ASN A 9 -3.80 -1.90 -17.47
N HIS A 10 -4.57 -1.60 -18.53
CA HIS A 10 -4.54 -0.31 -19.22
C HIS A 10 -4.82 0.90 -18.30
N GLY A 11 -5.62 0.73 -17.27
CA GLY A 11 -5.89 1.78 -16.28
C GLY A 11 -4.89 1.83 -15.12
N GLY A 12 -3.99 0.86 -15.00
CA GLY A 12 -3.05 0.76 -13.89
C GLY A 12 -3.70 0.93 -12.52
N ILE A 13 -3.08 1.73 -11.67
CA ILE A 13 -3.60 2.11 -10.35
C ILE A 13 -4.57 3.30 -10.42
N VAL A 14 -4.60 4.07 -11.53
CA VAL A 14 -5.50 5.21 -11.72
C VAL A 14 -6.96 4.82 -11.54
N ALA A 15 -7.37 3.73 -12.18
CA ALA A 15 -8.75 3.25 -12.08
C ALA A 15 -9.12 2.93 -10.62
N GLU A 16 -8.16 2.39 -9.85
CA GLU A 16 -8.39 2.08 -8.45
C GLU A 16 -8.44 3.33 -7.57
N SER A 17 -7.54 4.28 -7.79
CA SER A 17 -7.55 5.58 -7.11
C SER A 17 -8.88 6.30 -7.31
N LYS A 18 -9.37 6.35 -8.56
CA LYS A 18 -10.68 6.92 -8.88
C LYS A 18 -11.82 6.17 -8.21
N ARG A 19 -11.85 4.85 -8.29
CA ARG A 19 -12.88 4.02 -7.65
C ARG A 19 -12.94 4.24 -6.14
N MET A 20 -11.80 4.29 -5.47
CA MET A 20 -11.75 4.53 -4.03
C MET A 20 -12.24 5.94 -3.70
N ASN A 21 -11.70 6.96 -4.34
CA ASN A 21 -11.98 8.34 -4.00
C ASN A 21 -13.38 8.82 -4.45
N GLN A 22 -13.89 8.35 -5.57
CA GLN A 22 -15.16 8.82 -6.14
C GLN A 22 -16.36 7.94 -5.74
N GLU A 23 -16.14 6.64 -5.52
CA GLU A 23 -17.25 5.70 -5.32
C GLU A 23 -17.28 5.10 -3.90
N ARG A 24 -16.11 4.74 -3.34
CA ARG A 24 -16.04 3.99 -2.08
C ARG A 24 -16.02 4.90 -0.86
N PHE A 25 -15.08 5.83 -0.80
CA PHE A 25 -14.91 6.69 0.37
C PHE A 25 -16.11 7.63 0.62
N PRO A 26 -16.74 8.25 -0.37
CA PRO A 26 -17.92 9.07 -0.15
C PRO A 26 -19.17 8.26 0.22
N ASN A 27 -19.20 6.98 -0.10
CA ASN A 27 -20.39 6.16 0.04
C ASN A 27 -20.62 5.72 1.50
N LYS A 28 -21.76 6.11 2.04
CA LYS A 28 -22.16 5.81 3.43
C LYS A 28 -22.18 4.31 3.75
N LYS A 29 -22.39 3.42 2.76
CA LYS A 29 -22.39 1.97 2.93
C LYS A 29 -21.00 1.43 3.34
N PHE A 30 -19.92 2.12 2.98
CA PHE A 30 -18.56 1.73 3.34
C PHE A 30 -18.03 2.40 4.62
N ARG A 31 -18.87 3.13 5.35
CA ARG A 31 -18.44 3.89 6.53
C ARG A 31 -17.74 3.05 7.60
N SER A 32 -18.28 1.89 7.91
CA SER A 32 -17.66 0.98 8.87
C SER A 32 -16.27 0.52 8.40
N PHE A 33 -16.14 0.15 7.12
CA PHE A 33 -14.86 -0.20 6.53
C PHE A 33 -13.86 0.96 6.60
N ILE A 34 -14.28 2.18 6.26
CA ILE A 34 -13.43 3.38 6.31
C ILE A 34 -12.95 3.65 7.73
N ASN A 35 -13.82 3.52 8.71
CA ASN A 35 -13.49 3.81 10.10
C ASN A 35 -12.43 2.85 10.67
N ILE A 36 -12.53 1.56 10.36
CA ILE A 36 -11.61 0.54 10.89
C ILE A 36 -10.32 0.38 10.08
N THR A 37 -10.33 0.75 8.78
CA THR A 37 -9.17 0.55 7.91
C THR A 37 -8.13 1.63 8.15
N GLN A 38 -6.94 1.22 8.55
CA GLN A 38 -5.83 2.11 8.84
C GLN A 38 -4.85 2.22 7.67
N LEU A 39 -4.48 1.10 7.08
CA LEU A 39 -3.54 1.01 5.97
C LEU A 39 -4.18 0.31 4.79
N MET A 40 -4.06 0.93 3.63
CA MET A 40 -4.45 0.37 2.34
C MET A 40 -3.25 0.37 1.42
N ILE A 41 -2.97 -0.77 0.81
CA ILE A 41 -1.87 -0.96 -0.14
C ILE A 41 -2.45 -1.33 -1.49
N PHE A 42 -1.95 -0.69 -2.54
CA PHE A 42 -2.32 -0.93 -3.93
C PHE A 42 -1.07 -1.12 -4.76
N SER A 43 -1.05 -2.15 -5.58
CA SER A 43 0.07 -2.40 -6.49
C SER A 43 -0.41 -3.08 -7.76
N ASN A 44 0.23 -2.80 -8.87
CA ASN A 44 0.11 -3.60 -10.10
C ASN A 44 1.40 -4.33 -10.45
N ASN A 45 2.30 -4.43 -9.50
CA ASN A 45 3.61 -5.08 -9.62
C ASN A 45 4.53 -4.51 -10.70
N MET A 46 4.25 -3.29 -11.15
CA MET A 46 5.11 -2.54 -12.08
C MET A 46 5.95 -1.54 -11.31
N GLU A 47 7.06 -1.12 -11.88
CA GLU A 47 7.85 -0.02 -11.30
C GLU A 47 7.07 1.29 -11.36
N TYR A 48 7.42 2.20 -10.46
CA TYR A 48 6.76 3.49 -10.35
C TYR A 48 6.81 4.28 -11.66
N ASP A 49 5.67 4.77 -12.09
CA ASP A 49 5.53 5.64 -13.26
C ASP A 49 5.09 7.05 -12.81
N SER A 50 6.01 8.00 -12.92
CA SER A 50 5.75 9.41 -12.58
C SER A 50 4.92 10.15 -13.63
N MET A 51 4.71 9.58 -14.80
CA MET A 51 3.95 10.22 -15.89
C MET A 51 2.44 10.30 -15.60
N GLY A 52 1.98 9.61 -14.57
CA GLY A 52 0.58 9.61 -14.15
C GLY A 52 0.06 10.93 -13.55
N GLY A 53 0.90 11.92 -13.37
CA GLY A 53 0.50 13.20 -12.77
C GLY A 53 -0.01 13.04 -11.34
N ILE A 54 -1.23 13.56 -11.07
CA ILE A 54 -1.88 13.46 -9.75
C ILE A 54 -2.39 12.05 -9.50
N ASP A 55 -2.86 11.36 -10.54
CA ASP A 55 -3.35 9.98 -10.47
C ASP A 55 -2.21 9.00 -10.79
N PRO A 56 -1.87 8.07 -9.87
CA PRO A 56 -0.80 7.12 -10.09
C PRO A 56 -1.16 6.07 -11.15
N ILE A 57 -0.34 5.91 -12.19
CA ILE A 57 -0.58 4.94 -13.26
C ILE A 57 -0.06 3.57 -12.87
N GLN A 58 1.22 3.48 -12.50
CA GLN A 58 1.89 2.23 -12.19
C GLN A 58 2.74 2.34 -10.94
N GLY A 59 2.87 1.23 -10.22
CA GLY A 59 3.72 1.15 -9.05
C GLY A 59 3.06 0.50 -7.85
N ALA A 60 3.72 0.65 -6.71
CA ALA A 60 3.22 0.31 -5.40
C ALA A 60 2.88 1.58 -4.62
N PHE A 61 1.65 1.67 -4.14
CA PHE A 61 1.10 2.84 -3.48
C PHE A 61 0.42 2.45 -2.18
N TYR A 62 0.29 3.41 -1.28
CA TYR A 62 -0.46 3.23 -0.06
C TYR A 62 -1.21 4.50 0.32
N CYS A 63 -2.29 4.31 1.04
CA CYS A 63 -3.06 5.39 1.65
C CYS A 63 -3.71 4.90 2.96
N THR A 64 -4.36 5.79 3.65
CA THR A 64 -5.35 5.41 4.67
C THR A 64 -6.75 5.64 4.14
N ALA A 65 -7.73 4.91 4.65
CA ALA A 65 -9.11 5.15 4.29
C ALA A 65 -9.57 6.51 4.82
N ALA A 66 -10.04 7.37 3.95
CA ALA A 66 -10.53 8.71 4.26
C ALA A 66 -11.99 8.87 3.85
N ARG A 67 -12.66 9.91 4.35
CA ARG A 67 -14.04 10.22 3.92
C ARG A 67 -14.08 11.01 2.61
N GLU A 68 -12.99 11.72 2.33
CA GLU A 68 -12.77 12.49 1.13
C GLU A 68 -11.36 12.18 0.61
N ASN A 69 -11.11 12.41 -0.64
CA ASN A 69 -9.86 12.28 -1.39
C ASN A 69 -8.60 11.82 -0.62
N ALA A 70 -8.41 10.52 -0.49
CA ALA A 70 -7.18 9.95 0.03
C ALA A 70 -6.08 9.99 -1.04
N PRO A 71 -4.95 10.66 -0.78
CA PRO A 71 -3.82 10.61 -1.70
C PRO A 71 -3.20 9.21 -1.71
N PHE A 72 -3.00 8.65 -2.89
CA PHE A 72 -2.22 7.43 -3.08
C PHE A 72 -0.74 7.81 -3.05
N ASN A 73 -0.09 7.56 -1.94
CA ASN A 73 1.33 7.84 -1.78
C ASN A 73 2.13 6.72 -2.44
N CYS A 74 3.02 7.05 -3.37
CA CYS A 74 3.95 6.05 -3.89
C CYS A 74 4.86 5.57 -2.75
N PHE A 75 5.26 4.31 -2.82
CA PHE A 75 6.18 3.71 -1.87
C PHE A 75 7.55 3.53 -2.51
N ARG A 76 8.58 3.95 -1.80
CA ARG A 76 9.96 3.66 -2.10
C ARG A 76 10.66 3.24 -0.82
N GLU A 77 11.38 2.12 -0.88
CA GLU A 77 12.20 1.70 0.26
C GLU A 77 13.43 2.60 0.37
N GLU A 78 13.70 3.09 1.56
CA GLU A 78 14.90 3.85 1.87
C GLU A 78 15.66 3.19 3.02
N ASN A 79 16.98 3.28 2.96
CA ASN A 79 17.84 2.87 4.06
C ASN A 79 18.01 4.07 5.02
N PRO A 80 17.47 4.00 6.25
CA PRO A 80 17.51 5.14 7.17
C PRO A 80 18.92 5.51 7.65
N SER A 81 19.89 4.63 7.48
CA SER A 81 21.26 4.82 8.00
C SER A 81 22.29 5.24 6.95
N ASN A 82 21.92 5.43 5.68
CA ASN A 82 22.86 5.67 4.58
C ASN A 82 24.03 4.67 4.51
N LEU A 83 23.94 3.56 5.21
CA LEU A 83 24.92 2.49 5.15
C LEU A 83 24.67 1.64 3.90
N PRO A 84 25.70 1.00 3.34
CA PRO A 84 25.56 0.08 2.23
C PRO A 84 24.94 -1.26 2.70
N VAL A 85 23.83 -1.16 3.40
CA VAL A 85 23.05 -2.30 3.89
C VAL A 85 21.98 -2.60 2.83
N ALA A 86 21.80 -3.88 2.54
CA ALA A 86 20.77 -4.31 1.61
C ALA A 86 19.39 -3.77 2.06
N PRO A 87 18.50 -3.44 1.12
CA PRO A 87 17.16 -2.99 1.42
C PRO A 87 16.44 -3.96 2.37
N TYR A 88 15.55 -3.44 3.21
CA TYR A 88 14.85 -4.24 4.23
C TYR A 88 14.22 -5.53 3.68
N HIS A 89 13.57 -5.44 2.51
CA HIS A 89 12.95 -6.59 1.86
C HIS A 89 13.96 -7.67 1.41
N ALA A 90 15.19 -7.30 1.08
CA ALA A 90 16.24 -8.24 0.69
C ALA A 90 16.78 -9.04 1.88
N ASN A 91 16.70 -8.48 3.09
CA ASN A 91 17.14 -9.12 4.33
C ASN A 91 15.98 -9.78 5.10
N TYR A 92 14.76 -9.68 4.59
CA TYR A 92 13.60 -10.29 5.24
C TYR A 92 13.69 -11.83 5.12
N PRO A 93 13.53 -12.57 6.23
CA PRO A 93 13.59 -14.02 6.21
C PRO A 93 12.31 -14.59 5.61
N TYR A 94 12.21 -14.58 4.28
CA TYR A 94 11.09 -15.20 3.58
C TYR A 94 11.04 -16.68 3.88
N LYS A 95 9.87 -17.15 4.24
CA LYS A 95 9.62 -18.56 4.40
C LYS A 95 9.33 -19.15 3.01
N GLU A 96 10.17 -20.11 2.60
CA GLU A 96 9.91 -20.84 1.37
C GLU A 96 8.60 -21.64 1.52
N ILE A 97 7.76 -21.55 0.49
CA ILE A 97 6.57 -22.40 0.39
C ILE A 97 7.01 -23.75 -0.14
N ASN A 98 6.61 -24.81 0.53
CA ASN A 98 6.83 -26.17 0.05
C ASN A 98 6.10 -26.36 -1.29
N GLN A 99 6.75 -27.00 -2.25
CA GLN A 99 6.17 -27.25 -3.58
C GLN A 99 4.84 -27.99 -3.53
N GLU A 100 4.65 -28.91 -2.60
CA GLU A 100 3.39 -29.64 -2.46
C GLU A 100 2.28 -28.73 -1.91
N GLU A 101 2.60 -27.85 -0.94
CA GLU A 101 1.66 -26.83 -0.44
C GLU A 101 1.28 -25.84 -1.55
N GLU A 102 2.24 -25.41 -2.35
CA GLU A 102 2.00 -24.52 -3.49
C GLU A 102 1.05 -25.17 -4.52
N LYS A 103 1.33 -26.42 -4.91
CA LYS A 103 0.46 -27.17 -5.81
C LYS A 103 -0.95 -27.34 -5.26
N GLN A 104 -1.07 -27.61 -3.95
CA GLN A 104 -2.35 -27.75 -3.30
C GLN A 104 -3.14 -26.43 -3.31
N ILE A 105 -2.50 -25.31 -2.96
CA ILE A 105 -3.13 -23.97 -3.00
C ILE A 105 -3.63 -23.65 -4.41
N LEU A 106 -2.81 -23.87 -5.42
CA LEU A 106 -3.20 -23.63 -6.81
C LEU A 106 -4.36 -24.55 -7.25
N ALA A 107 -4.38 -25.79 -6.78
CA ALA A 107 -5.45 -26.75 -7.07
C ALA A 107 -6.77 -26.32 -6.41
N ASP A 108 -6.73 -25.91 -5.16
CA ASP A 108 -7.91 -25.48 -4.39
C ASP A 108 -8.63 -24.28 -5.04
N PHE A 109 -7.88 -23.47 -5.77
CA PHE A 109 -8.42 -22.31 -6.51
C PHE A 109 -8.58 -22.54 -8.01
N ASN A 110 -8.40 -23.76 -8.50
CA ASN A 110 -8.41 -24.11 -9.94
C ASN A 110 -7.44 -23.26 -10.78
N CYS A 111 -6.29 -22.95 -10.21
CA CYS A 111 -5.27 -22.05 -10.78
C CYS A 111 -3.99 -22.77 -11.22
N GLN A 112 -3.97 -24.09 -11.35
CA GLN A 112 -2.75 -24.86 -11.64
C GLN A 112 -2.03 -24.40 -12.91
N VAL A 113 -2.78 -23.94 -13.90
CA VAL A 113 -2.23 -23.47 -15.18
C VAL A 113 -1.37 -22.21 -15.05
N ILE A 114 -1.56 -21.42 -13.98
CA ILE A 114 -0.79 -20.19 -13.81
C ILE A 114 0.64 -20.42 -13.33
N HIS A 115 0.94 -21.59 -12.76
CA HIS A 115 2.26 -21.90 -12.19
C HIS A 115 3.41 -21.68 -13.20
N HIS A 116 3.17 -21.91 -14.47
CA HIS A 116 4.16 -21.77 -15.52
C HIS A 116 4.08 -20.43 -16.26
N THR A 117 3.21 -19.52 -15.83
CA THR A 117 3.13 -18.20 -16.47
C THR A 117 4.26 -17.29 -16.03
N PRO A 118 4.79 -16.45 -16.94
CA PRO A 118 5.84 -15.48 -16.60
C PRO A 118 5.43 -14.55 -15.45
N GLU A 119 4.17 -14.17 -15.40
CA GLU A 119 3.61 -13.28 -14.36
C GLU A 119 3.69 -13.94 -12.98
N TYR A 120 3.34 -15.21 -12.89
CA TYR A 120 3.42 -15.96 -11.62
C TYR A 120 4.87 -16.07 -11.15
N GLN A 121 5.78 -16.45 -12.04
CA GLN A 121 7.20 -16.58 -11.72
C GLN A 121 7.82 -15.23 -11.33
N THR A 122 7.43 -14.15 -12.01
CA THR A 122 7.87 -12.79 -11.64
C THR A 122 7.38 -12.40 -10.25
N ASN A 123 6.15 -12.75 -9.89
CA ASN A 123 5.56 -12.41 -8.60
C ASN A 123 6.21 -13.14 -7.41
N LEU A 124 6.93 -14.25 -7.65
CA LEU A 124 7.73 -14.92 -6.63
C LEU A 124 9.00 -14.14 -6.26
N GLY A 125 9.42 -13.19 -7.09
CA GLY A 125 10.62 -12.40 -6.87
C GLY A 125 10.48 -11.43 -5.69
N ILE A 126 11.41 -11.49 -4.75
CA ILE A 126 11.42 -10.62 -3.55
C ILE A 126 11.59 -9.12 -3.88
N ASN A 127 12.19 -8.82 -5.03
CA ASN A 127 12.48 -7.46 -5.47
C ASN A 127 11.36 -6.80 -6.27
N THR A 128 10.24 -7.48 -6.45
CA THR A 128 9.11 -6.90 -7.16
C THR A 128 8.45 -5.78 -6.35
N PRO A 129 7.86 -4.76 -6.99
CA PRO A 129 7.24 -3.64 -6.30
C PRO A 129 6.20 -4.05 -5.25
N THR A 130 5.39 -5.06 -5.54
CA THR A 130 4.40 -5.60 -4.60
C THR A 130 5.07 -6.20 -3.37
N ASN A 131 6.07 -7.06 -3.55
CA ASN A 131 6.77 -7.68 -2.43
C ASN A 131 7.56 -6.68 -1.60
N ARG A 132 8.18 -5.69 -2.23
CA ARG A 132 8.89 -4.61 -1.51
C ARG A 132 7.96 -3.86 -0.56
N ILE A 133 6.81 -3.40 -1.03
CA ILE A 133 5.88 -2.65 -0.18
C ILE A 133 5.25 -3.52 0.90
N LEU A 134 4.84 -4.74 0.57
CA LEU A 134 4.23 -5.66 1.54
C LEU A 134 5.23 -6.02 2.64
N THR A 135 6.44 -6.40 2.28
CA THR A 135 7.48 -6.75 3.26
C THR A 135 7.83 -5.56 4.14
N SER A 136 7.99 -4.37 3.56
CA SER A 136 8.34 -3.18 4.30
C SER A 136 7.23 -2.71 5.23
N MET A 137 6.02 -2.53 4.73
CA MET A 137 4.94 -1.90 5.50
C MET A 137 4.14 -2.87 6.35
N CYS A 138 4.11 -4.17 6.00
CA CYS A 138 3.37 -5.18 6.73
C CYS A 138 4.25 -6.01 7.70
N SER A 139 5.57 -5.76 7.77
CA SER A 139 6.36 -6.35 8.84
C SER A 139 5.82 -5.88 10.21
N PRO A 140 5.76 -6.75 11.23
CA PRO A 140 5.13 -6.41 12.50
C PRO A 140 5.65 -5.12 13.12
N GLU A 141 6.95 -4.91 13.08
CA GLU A 141 7.59 -3.73 13.66
C GLU A 141 7.18 -2.44 12.95
N ARG A 142 7.25 -2.42 11.61
CA ARG A 142 6.90 -1.24 10.82
C ARG A 142 5.41 -0.99 10.78
N LEU A 143 4.60 -2.04 10.72
CA LEU A 143 3.15 -1.91 10.77
C LEU A 143 2.70 -1.29 12.10
N LEU A 144 3.23 -1.75 13.22
CA LEU A 144 2.97 -1.17 14.54
C LEU A 144 3.43 0.28 14.62
N PHE A 145 4.60 0.61 14.06
CA PHE A 145 5.08 1.99 13.98
C PHE A 145 4.12 2.88 13.19
N ILE A 146 3.67 2.43 12.02
CA ILE A 146 2.73 3.18 11.17
C ILE A 146 1.41 3.42 11.92
N ILE A 147 0.83 2.38 12.51
CA ILE A 147 -0.45 2.47 13.22
C ILE A 147 -0.34 3.42 14.43
N LYS A 148 0.78 3.36 15.15
CA LYS A 148 0.95 4.15 16.38
C LYS A 148 1.36 5.61 16.12
N TYR A 149 2.20 5.84 15.12
CA TYR A 149 2.83 7.15 14.91
C TYR A 149 2.63 7.72 13.50
N GLY A 150 2.30 6.88 12.54
CA GLY A 150 2.24 7.23 11.12
C GLY A 150 0.88 7.73 10.65
N ILE A 151 -0.15 7.63 11.47
CA ILE A 151 -1.51 8.03 11.11
C ILE A 151 -1.98 9.13 12.06
N ALA A 152 -2.29 10.29 11.50
CA ALA A 152 -2.89 11.40 12.23
C ALA A 152 -4.40 11.44 12.00
N TYR A 153 -5.13 11.70 13.07
CA TYR A 153 -6.57 11.93 13.04
C TYR A 153 -6.81 13.43 13.17
N VAL A 154 -7.39 14.03 12.14
CA VAL A 154 -7.59 15.46 12.03
C VAL A 154 -9.07 15.76 11.88
N LYS A 155 -9.58 16.69 12.68
CA LYS A 155 -10.89 17.28 12.46
C LYS A 155 -10.79 18.36 11.40
N MET A 156 -11.49 18.17 10.31
CA MET A 156 -11.63 19.17 9.25
C MET A 156 -13.00 19.83 9.38
N GLU A 157 -13.01 21.14 9.48
CA GLU A 157 -14.22 21.94 9.47
C GLU A 157 -14.40 22.58 8.11
N LYS A 158 -15.57 22.42 7.54
CA LYS A 158 -15.92 22.99 6.24
C LYS A 158 -17.27 23.70 6.37
N GLU A 159 -17.33 24.92 5.92
CA GLU A 159 -18.58 25.64 5.82
C GLU A 159 -19.34 25.20 4.55
N VAL A 160 -20.53 24.63 4.77
CA VAL A 160 -21.44 24.21 3.72
C VAL A 160 -22.79 24.88 3.99
N ASP A 161 -23.26 25.71 3.06
CA ASP A 161 -24.53 26.41 3.19
C ASP A 161 -24.69 27.21 4.50
N GLY A 162 -23.61 27.88 4.95
CA GLY A 162 -23.59 28.66 6.19
C GLY A 162 -23.58 27.84 7.48
N LYS A 163 -23.38 26.51 7.38
CA LYS A 163 -23.24 25.61 8.52
C LYS A 163 -21.84 25.03 8.55
N ILE A 164 -21.26 24.95 9.74
CA ILE A 164 -19.96 24.30 9.93
C ILE A 164 -20.21 22.79 10.06
N GLU A 165 -19.76 22.05 9.06
CA GLU A 165 -19.71 20.58 9.10
C GLU A 165 -18.31 20.14 9.52
N SER A 166 -18.22 19.33 10.57
CA SER A 166 -16.98 18.75 11.04
C SER A 166 -16.87 17.31 10.54
N THR A 167 -15.76 16.99 9.87
CA THR A 167 -15.43 15.66 9.39
C THR A 167 -14.10 15.19 9.97
N ASP A 168 -14.09 13.98 10.52
CA ASP A 168 -12.85 13.35 10.94
C ASP A 168 -12.13 12.75 9.71
N GLN A 169 -10.90 13.18 9.51
CA GLN A 169 -10.03 12.71 8.43
C GLN A 169 -8.83 11.96 9.01
N LYS A 170 -8.41 10.91 8.31
CA LYS A 170 -7.17 10.21 8.60
C LYS A 170 -6.11 10.58 7.57
N HIS A 171 -4.93 10.93 8.04
CA HIS A 171 -3.79 11.23 7.19
C HIS A 171 -2.67 10.25 7.51
N ILE A 172 -2.08 9.63 6.50
CA ILE A 172 -0.94 8.75 6.65
C ILE A 172 0.33 9.47 6.20
N MET A 173 1.42 9.29 6.93
CA MET A 173 2.71 9.87 6.57
C MET A 173 3.21 9.32 5.24
N ARG A 174 3.93 10.16 4.49
CA ARG A 174 4.64 9.74 3.28
C ARG A 174 5.85 8.89 3.64
N TYR A 175 6.34 8.06 2.71
CA TYR A 175 7.49 7.20 2.98
C TYR A 175 8.73 7.98 3.45
N GLN A 176 8.99 9.17 2.89
CA GLN A 176 10.11 10.03 3.32
C GLN A 176 9.99 10.41 4.81
N GLN A 177 8.79 10.76 5.25
CA GLN A 177 8.51 11.10 6.65
C GLN A 177 8.67 9.88 7.55
N MET A 178 8.22 8.70 7.09
CA MET A 178 8.38 7.46 7.83
C MET A 178 9.85 7.12 8.03
N PHE A 179 10.66 7.16 6.98
CA PHE A 179 12.08 6.83 7.08
C PHE A 179 12.87 7.86 7.86
N ALA A 180 12.55 9.16 7.74
CA ALA A 180 13.14 10.19 8.59
C ALA A 180 12.83 9.95 10.07
N ALA A 181 11.60 9.63 10.42
CA ALA A 181 11.21 9.35 11.79
C ALA A 181 11.88 8.06 12.34
N LEU A 182 12.00 7.02 11.51
CA LEU A 182 12.71 5.79 11.87
C LEU A 182 14.21 6.05 12.10
N ALA A 183 14.85 6.88 11.25
CA ALA A 183 16.24 7.25 11.40
C ALA A 183 16.49 8.03 12.70
N ILE A 184 15.63 9.00 13.03
CA ILE A 184 15.71 9.73 14.30
C ILE A 184 15.57 8.78 15.49
N ARG A 185 14.62 7.86 15.44
CA ARG A 185 14.42 6.88 16.51
C ARG A 185 15.62 5.97 16.75
N GLN A 186 16.43 5.70 15.74
CA GLN A 186 17.66 4.88 15.88
C GLN A 186 18.81 5.64 16.53
N GLN A 187 18.76 6.98 16.56
CA GLN A 187 19.80 7.81 17.15
C GLN A 187 19.52 8.16 18.62
N LEU A 188 18.32 7.92 19.10
CA LEU A 188 17.89 8.13 20.47
C LEU A 188 18.03 6.85 21.30
#